data_c74657fda7348dea26238369264130ea
#
_entry.id   c74657fda7348dea26238369264130ea
#
_cell.length_a   1.000
_cell.length_b   1.000
_cell.length_c   1.000
_cell.angle_alpha   90.00
_cell.angle_beta   90.00
_cell.angle_gamma   90.00
#
_symmetry.space_group_name_H-M   'P 1'
#
loop_
_entity.id
_entity.type
_entity.pdbx_description
1 polymer ?
#
loop_
_entity_poly.entity_id
_entity_poly.type
_entity_poly.pdbx_seq_one_letter_code
_entity_poly.pdbx_strand_id
1 'polypeptide(L)'
;MALSRGAGLPGLSAMPAHALRGGIDFHRPLLAVPGSEIREWVAATGLPWIEDPTNNDARFTRNRIRAVLLPALAEAFPQFRGTFARSAGHAAQAQQLLDEVAAQDLETTGEPPRIAALQALSRARQANLLRHWLARTHGRAPSAAQLDQLLDQVRACTTRGHRIHLKVADGFAERRGDRLHWYNAPPSPAASR
;
A
#
# COMPACT_ATOMS: atom_id res chain seq x y z
N MET A 1 -0.11 -1.52 13.89
CA MET A 1 1.09 -1.81 13.07
C MET A 1 1.20 -0.95 11.81
N ALA A 2 0.20 -0.85 10.95
CA ALA A 2 0.28 -0.01 9.75
C ALA A 2 0.48 1.49 10.11
N LEU A 3 -0.35 2.01 11.00
CA LEU A 3 -0.27 3.40 11.47
C LEU A 3 1.10 3.75 12.07
N SER A 4 1.68 2.87 12.91
CA SER A 4 2.99 3.09 13.54
C SER A 4 4.17 3.04 12.57
N ARG A 5 3.94 2.66 11.32
CA ARG A 5 4.93 2.64 10.23
C ARG A 5 4.70 3.75 9.21
N GLY A 6 3.81 4.70 9.47
CA GLY A 6 3.48 5.77 8.55
C GLY A 6 2.77 5.29 7.29
N ALA A 7 1.99 4.20 7.38
CA ALA A 7 1.27 3.69 6.22
C ALA A 7 0.21 4.69 5.74
N GLY A 8 0.10 4.84 4.42
CA GLY A 8 -1.01 5.56 3.78
C GLY A 8 -2.33 4.80 3.84
N LEU A 9 -3.35 5.31 3.16
CA LEU A 9 -4.70 4.72 3.12
C LEU A 9 -4.72 3.22 2.82
N PRO A 10 -3.93 2.68 1.85
CA PRO A 10 -3.92 1.24 1.58
C PRO A 10 -3.56 0.39 2.81
N GLY A 11 -2.61 0.87 3.63
CA GLY A 11 -2.22 0.18 4.86
C GLY A 11 -3.22 0.37 6.01
N LEU A 12 -3.97 1.48 6.03
CA LEU A 12 -5.01 1.77 7.01
C LEU A 12 -6.33 1.08 6.71
N SER A 13 -6.58 0.71 5.45
CA SER A 13 -7.78 0.01 4.98
C SER A 13 -7.96 -1.39 5.60
N ALA A 14 -7.04 -1.83 6.44
CA ALA A 14 -7.00 -3.14 7.07
C ALA A 14 -6.91 -4.30 6.05
N MET A 15 -7.30 -5.49 6.47
CA MET A 15 -7.27 -6.68 5.64
C MET A 15 -8.62 -6.84 4.95
N PRO A 16 -8.71 -6.88 3.60
CA PRO A 16 -9.99 -7.04 2.92
C PRO A 16 -10.55 -8.45 3.12
N ALA A 17 -11.88 -8.57 3.17
CA ALA A 17 -12.56 -9.87 3.24
C ALA A 17 -12.33 -10.72 1.97
N HIS A 18 -12.18 -10.05 0.83
CA HIS A 18 -11.85 -10.64 -0.46
C HIS A 18 -10.69 -9.87 -1.12
N ALA A 19 -9.79 -10.56 -1.79
CA ALA A 19 -8.70 -9.97 -2.56
C ALA A 19 -8.27 -10.88 -3.71
N LEU A 20 -8.06 -10.31 -4.89
CA LEU A 20 -7.44 -10.98 -6.04
C LEU A 20 -5.94 -10.71 -6.03
N ARG A 21 -5.12 -11.76 -6.03
CA ARG A 21 -3.66 -11.65 -6.07
C ARG A 21 -3.06 -12.69 -7.02
N GLY A 22 -2.37 -12.23 -8.05
CA GLY A 22 -1.77 -13.14 -9.04
C GLY A 22 -2.78 -14.07 -9.72
N GLY A 23 -4.01 -13.60 -9.95
CA GLY A 23 -5.10 -14.40 -10.53
C GLY A 23 -5.80 -15.37 -9.55
N ILE A 24 -5.39 -15.37 -8.27
CA ILE A 24 -5.99 -16.24 -7.25
C ILE A 24 -6.92 -15.41 -6.35
N ASP A 25 -8.14 -15.92 -6.16
CA ASP A 25 -9.12 -15.35 -5.24
C ASP A 25 -8.84 -15.77 -3.80
N PHE A 26 -8.62 -14.79 -2.92
CA PHE A 26 -8.43 -14.98 -1.49
C PHE A 26 -9.67 -14.52 -0.73
N HIS A 27 -10.33 -15.42 -0.05
CA HIS A 27 -11.46 -15.14 0.84
C HIS A 27 -11.06 -15.31 2.31
N ARG A 28 -11.60 -14.46 3.19
CA ARG A 28 -11.38 -14.50 4.64
C ARG A 28 -12.73 -14.53 5.36
N PRO A 29 -13.43 -15.69 5.37
CA PRO A 29 -14.79 -15.78 5.90
C PRO A 29 -14.87 -15.49 7.40
N LEU A 30 -13.80 -15.78 8.17
CA LEU A 30 -13.74 -15.56 9.61
C LEU A 30 -13.17 -14.19 10.02
N LEU A 31 -13.03 -13.23 9.09
CA LEU A 31 -12.40 -11.95 9.38
C LEU A 31 -13.15 -11.15 10.46
N ALA A 32 -14.47 -11.27 10.52
CA ALA A 32 -15.32 -10.58 11.49
C ALA A 32 -15.52 -11.36 12.80
N VAL A 33 -15.03 -12.60 12.89
CA VAL A 33 -15.20 -13.45 14.07
C VAL A 33 -14.04 -13.21 15.05
N PRO A 34 -14.31 -12.88 16.31
CA PRO A 34 -13.28 -12.78 17.34
C PRO A 34 -12.52 -14.11 17.51
N GLY A 35 -11.19 -14.04 17.66
CA GLY A 35 -10.37 -15.23 17.84
C GLY A 35 -10.65 -16.01 19.15
N SER A 36 -11.28 -15.36 20.16
CA SER A 36 -11.81 -16.03 21.36
C SER A 36 -12.95 -16.99 21.01
N GLU A 37 -13.93 -16.52 20.24
CA GLU A 37 -15.07 -17.34 19.81
C GLU A 37 -14.63 -18.56 19.00
N ILE A 38 -13.63 -18.39 18.13
CA ILE A 38 -13.06 -19.52 17.37
C ILE A 38 -12.44 -20.54 18.31
N ARG A 39 -11.67 -20.11 19.32
CA ARG A 39 -11.06 -21.01 20.30
C ARG A 39 -12.09 -21.71 21.16
N GLU A 40 -13.10 -21.00 21.63
CA GLU A 40 -14.22 -21.57 22.40
C GLU A 40 -14.97 -22.64 21.60
N TRP A 41 -15.23 -22.36 20.33
CA TRP A 41 -15.88 -23.32 19.44
C TRP A 41 -15.02 -24.57 19.23
N VAL A 42 -13.71 -24.41 18.93
CA VAL A 42 -12.80 -25.57 18.78
C VAL A 42 -12.70 -26.37 20.06
N ALA A 43 -12.60 -25.72 21.22
CA ALA A 43 -12.59 -26.42 22.51
C ALA A 43 -13.89 -27.19 22.76
N ALA A 44 -15.05 -26.63 22.42
CA ALA A 44 -16.35 -27.28 22.56
C ALA A 44 -16.54 -28.49 21.63
N THR A 45 -15.91 -28.51 20.46
CA THR A 45 -15.99 -29.63 19.51
C THR A 45 -15.06 -30.78 19.84
N GLY A 46 -14.13 -30.62 20.79
CA GLY A 46 -13.16 -31.65 21.16
C GLY A 46 -12.13 -31.99 20.08
N LEU A 47 -12.04 -31.17 19.01
CA LEU A 47 -11.07 -31.36 17.95
C LEU A 47 -9.64 -31.12 18.47
N PRO A 48 -8.69 -32.02 18.21
CA PRO A 48 -7.29 -31.76 18.55
C PRO A 48 -6.72 -30.61 17.73
N TRP A 49 -6.01 -29.71 18.38
CA TRP A 49 -5.31 -28.59 17.73
C TRP A 49 -3.96 -28.36 18.40
N ILE A 50 -3.04 -27.84 17.64
CA ILE A 50 -1.68 -27.53 18.11
C ILE A 50 -1.55 -26.04 18.24
N GLU A 51 -1.12 -25.57 19.42
CA GLU A 51 -0.77 -24.18 19.63
C GLU A 51 0.67 -23.94 19.18
N ASP A 52 0.84 -23.05 18.21
CA ASP A 52 2.18 -22.64 17.76
C ASP A 52 2.87 -21.83 18.87
N PRO A 53 4.00 -22.32 19.44
CA PRO A 53 4.73 -21.60 20.50
C PRO A 53 5.12 -20.18 20.11
N THR A 54 5.29 -19.89 18.82
CA THR A 54 5.64 -18.54 18.35
C THR A 54 4.52 -17.53 18.55
N ASN A 55 3.28 -17.96 18.79
CA ASN A 55 2.15 -17.08 19.07
C ASN A 55 2.32 -16.27 20.37
N ASN A 56 3.11 -16.76 21.31
CA ASN A 56 3.39 -16.10 22.59
C ASN A 56 4.77 -15.41 22.63
N ASP A 57 5.54 -15.48 21.54
CA ASP A 57 6.87 -14.88 21.49
C ASP A 57 6.81 -13.36 21.37
N ALA A 58 7.20 -12.67 22.45
CA ALA A 58 7.21 -11.19 22.54
C ALA A 58 8.21 -10.52 21.58
N ARG A 59 9.14 -11.25 20.96
CA ARG A 59 10.02 -10.70 19.92
C ARG A 59 9.22 -10.21 18.72
N PHE A 60 8.06 -10.81 18.43
CA PHE A 60 7.18 -10.37 17.36
C PHE A 60 6.32 -9.18 17.79
N THR A 61 6.39 -8.08 17.07
CA THR A 61 5.61 -6.86 17.34
C THR A 61 4.10 -7.13 17.42
N ARG A 62 3.57 -8.05 16.59
CA ARG A 62 2.16 -8.46 16.63
C ARG A 62 1.74 -9.03 17.99
N ASN A 63 2.60 -9.83 18.60
CA ASN A 63 2.32 -10.47 19.88
C ASN A 63 2.41 -9.45 21.02
N ARG A 64 3.40 -8.54 20.99
CA ARG A 64 3.45 -7.42 21.95
C ARG A 64 2.20 -6.54 21.89
N ILE A 65 1.71 -6.23 20.68
CA ILE A 65 0.48 -5.46 20.52
C ILE A 65 -0.69 -6.21 21.14
N ARG A 66 -0.82 -7.52 20.92
CA ARG A 66 -1.90 -8.35 21.48
C ARG A 66 -1.82 -8.46 23.01
N ALA A 67 -0.62 -8.63 23.54
CA ALA A 67 -0.43 -8.85 24.97
C ALA A 67 -0.50 -7.55 25.80
N VAL A 68 -0.07 -6.43 25.24
CA VAL A 68 0.08 -5.16 26.00
C VAL A 68 -0.89 -4.08 25.52
N LEU A 69 -0.88 -3.77 24.22
CA LEU A 69 -1.60 -2.61 23.70
C LEU A 69 -3.12 -2.87 23.60
N LEU A 70 -3.54 -4.05 23.14
CA LEU A 70 -4.97 -4.33 22.96
C LEU A 70 -5.73 -4.39 24.30
N PRO A 71 -5.21 -4.96 25.40
CA PRO A 71 -5.87 -4.87 26.71
C PRO A 71 -6.05 -3.43 27.19
N ALA A 72 -5.00 -2.61 27.12
CA ALA A 72 -5.07 -1.21 27.51
C ALA A 72 -6.08 -0.40 26.66
N LEU A 73 -6.15 -0.68 25.35
CA LEU A 73 -7.17 -0.08 24.49
C LEU A 73 -8.58 -0.57 24.83
N ALA A 74 -8.75 -1.84 25.22
CA ALA A 74 -10.06 -2.37 25.60
C ALA A 74 -10.56 -1.76 26.92
N GLU A 75 -9.66 -1.51 27.85
CA GLU A 75 -9.97 -0.83 29.12
C GLU A 75 -10.38 0.63 28.89
N ALA A 76 -9.58 1.40 28.14
CA ALA A 76 -9.81 2.81 27.87
C ALA A 76 -10.99 3.04 26.90
N PHE A 77 -11.19 2.16 25.94
CA PHE A 77 -12.19 2.26 24.87
C PHE A 77 -12.84 0.90 24.60
N PRO A 78 -13.83 0.46 25.36
CA PRO A 78 -14.40 -0.91 25.26
C PRO A 78 -14.86 -1.30 23.85
N GLN A 79 -15.29 -0.34 23.04
CA GLN A 79 -15.76 -0.57 21.66
C GLN A 79 -14.70 -0.30 20.57
N PHE A 80 -13.41 -0.17 20.95
CA PHE A 80 -12.36 0.26 20.01
C PHE A 80 -12.25 -0.63 18.77
N ARG A 81 -12.55 -1.93 18.86
CA ARG A 81 -12.49 -2.85 17.72
C ARG A 81 -13.47 -2.45 16.63
N GLY A 82 -14.71 -2.17 17.00
CA GLY A 82 -15.75 -1.72 16.07
C GLY A 82 -15.47 -0.32 15.50
N THR A 83 -14.99 0.60 16.32
CA THR A 83 -14.64 1.96 15.87
C THR A 83 -13.45 1.96 14.92
N PHE A 84 -12.41 1.16 15.22
CA PHE A 84 -11.25 1.03 14.34
C PHE A 84 -11.61 0.32 13.03
N ALA A 85 -12.49 -0.69 13.07
CA ALA A 85 -12.98 -1.35 11.86
C ALA A 85 -13.75 -0.38 10.96
N ARG A 86 -14.62 0.49 11.52
CA ARG A 86 -15.29 1.55 10.74
C ARG A 86 -14.30 2.53 10.12
N SER A 87 -13.33 3.00 10.90
CA SER A 87 -12.27 3.90 10.38
C SER A 87 -11.47 3.26 9.25
N ALA A 88 -11.16 1.97 9.37
CA ALA A 88 -10.51 1.22 8.31
C ALA A 88 -11.41 1.10 7.07
N GLY A 89 -12.73 0.92 7.24
CA GLY A 89 -13.71 0.93 6.16
C GLY A 89 -13.75 2.27 5.42
N HIS A 90 -13.74 3.39 6.15
CA HIS A 90 -13.66 4.73 5.54
C HIS A 90 -12.34 4.94 4.78
N ALA A 91 -11.22 4.45 5.32
CA ALA A 91 -9.93 4.50 4.61
C ALA A 91 -9.97 3.66 3.32
N ALA A 92 -10.62 2.51 3.33
CA ALA A 92 -10.80 1.66 2.14
C ALA A 92 -11.65 2.36 1.06
N GLN A 93 -12.77 2.98 1.44
CA GLN A 93 -13.61 3.75 0.51
C GLN A 93 -12.85 4.95 -0.08
N ALA A 94 -12.09 5.68 0.74
CA ALA A 94 -11.28 6.79 0.27
C ALA A 94 -10.19 6.30 -0.71
N GLN A 95 -9.54 5.17 -0.43
CA GLN A 95 -8.56 4.59 -1.34
C GLN A 95 -9.20 4.18 -2.68
N GLN A 96 -10.38 3.56 -2.65
CA GLN A 96 -11.09 3.20 -3.87
C GLN A 96 -11.37 4.44 -4.73
N LEU A 97 -11.87 5.52 -4.14
CA LEU A 97 -12.12 6.78 -4.85
C LEU A 97 -10.82 7.35 -5.46
N LEU A 98 -9.70 7.30 -4.71
CA LEU A 98 -8.40 7.73 -5.23
C LEU A 98 -7.94 6.88 -6.41
N ASP A 99 -8.19 5.57 -6.39
CA ASP A 99 -7.86 4.67 -7.50
C ASP A 99 -8.70 4.97 -8.74
N GLU A 100 -10.00 5.26 -8.58
CA GLU A 100 -10.89 5.67 -9.67
C GLU A 100 -10.44 7.00 -10.29
N VAL A 101 -10.12 8.00 -9.47
CA VAL A 101 -9.60 9.30 -9.95
C VAL A 101 -8.26 9.10 -10.67
N ALA A 102 -7.37 8.27 -10.15
CA ALA A 102 -6.08 8.02 -10.79
C ALA A 102 -6.24 7.29 -12.13
N ALA A 103 -7.18 6.38 -12.26
CA ALA A 103 -7.49 5.70 -13.52
C ALA A 103 -7.98 6.70 -14.59
N GLN A 104 -8.91 7.60 -14.23
CA GLN A 104 -9.40 8.66 -15.12
C GLN A 104 -8.26 9.63 -15.54
N ASP A 105 -7.40 9.99 -14.58
CA ASP A 105 -6.24 10.83 -14.88
C ASP A 105 -5.27 10.13 -15.83
N LEU A 106 -5.07 8.82 -15.67
CA LEU A 106 -4.18 8.04 -16.51
C LEU A 106 -4.72 7.92 -17.95
N GLU A 107 -6.03 7.76 -18.12
CA GLU A 107 -6.67 7.79 -19.43
C GLU A 107 -6.43 9.13 -20.15
N THR A 108 -6.52 10.26 -19.43
CA THR A 108 -6.31 11.60 -19.97
C THR A 108 -4.84 11.88 -20.26
N THR A 109 -3.94 11.49 -19.36
CA THR A 109 -2.49 11.74 -19.51
C THR A 109 -1.80 10.76 -20.45
N GLY A 110 -2.39 9.58 -20.63
CA GLY A 110 -1.86 8.46 -21.40
C GLY A 110 -0.91 7.57 -20.59
N GLU A 111 -0.62 6.37 -21.12
CA GLU A 111 0.28 5.39 -20.51
C GLU A 111 1.39 5.03 -21.51
N PRO A 112 2.67 5.36 -21.25
CA PRO A 112 3.21 6.12 -20.12
C PRO A 112 2.71 7.59 -20.10
N PRO A 113 2.62 8.23 -18.90
CA PRO A 113 2.06 9.56 -18.77
C PRO A 113 2.84 10.64 -19.52
N ARG A 114 2.12 11.54 -20.24
CA ARG A 114 2.72 12.70 -20.87
C ARG A 114 3.02 13.77 -19.82
N ILE A 115 4.23 14.33 -19.85
CA ILE A 115 4.72 15.31 -18.86
C ILE A 115 3.86 16.56 -18.82
N ALA A 116 3.51 17.12 -19.97
CA ALA A 116 2.66 18.31 -20.04
C ALA A 116 1.26 18.06 -19.46
N ALA A 117 0.68 16.88 -19.70
CA ALA A 117 -0.61 16.51 -19.14
C ALA A 117 -0.53 16.26 -17.62
N LEU A 118 0.56 15.67 -17.11
CA LEU A 118 0.83 15.61 -15.68
C LEU A 118 0.89 17.01 -15.06
N GLN A 119 1.62 17.94 -15.67
CA GLN A 119 1.78 19.31 -15.17
C GLN A 119 0.46 20.08 -15.12
N ALA A 120 -0.53 19.73 -15.93
CA ALA A 120 -1.87 20.32 -15.90
C ALA A 120 -2.71 19.86 -14.69
N LEU A 121 -2.34 18.76 -14.05
CA LEU A 121 -3.00 18.27 -12.84
C LEU A 121 -2.48 19.00 -11.59
N SER A 122 -3.32 19.09 -10.55
CA SER A 122 -2.85 19.51 -9.23
C SER A 122 -1.77 18.54 -8.68
N ARG A 123 -0.86 19.02 -7.83
CA ARG A 123 0.20 18.20 -7.23
C ARG A 123 -0.36 16.95 -6.54
N ALA A 124 -1.53 17.06 -5.90
CA ALA A 124 -2.17 15.92 -5.25
C ALA A 124 -2.63 14.86 -6.27
N ARG A 125 -3.21 15.29 -7.40
CA ARG A 125 -3.63 14.38 -8.47
C ARG A 125 -2.41 13.76 -9.18
N GLN A 126 -1.36 14.54 -9.43
CA GLN A 126 -0.09 14.00 -9.94
C GLN A 126 0.47 12.90 -9.03
N ALA A 127 0.51 13.15 -7.71
CA ALA A 127 1.00 12.18 -6.73
C ALA A 127 0.14 10.90 -6.72
N ASN A 128 -1.18 11.05 -6.77
CA ASN A 128 -2.12 9.94 -6.81
C ASN A 128 -1.94 9.10 -8.09
N LEU A 129 -1.92 9.75 -9.25
CA LEU A 129 -1.71 9.11 -10.54
C LEU A 129 -0.38 8.35 -10.59
N LEU A 130 0.72 8.98 -10.17
CA LEU A 130 2.05 8.35 -10.23
C LEU A 130 2.15 7.14 -9.30
N ARG A 131 1.55 7.18 -8.09
CA ARG A 131 1.47 6.00 -7.21
C ARG A 131 0.67 4.88 -7.86
N HIS A 132 -0.51 5.21 -8.40
CA HIS A 132 -1.39 4.24 -9.04
C HIS A 132 -0.72 3.60 -10.26
N TRP A 133 -0.15 4.40 -11.15
CA TRP A 133 0.55 3.94 -12.35
C TRP A 133 1.71 3.01 -12.00
N LEU A 134 2.59 3.41 -11.08
CA LEU A 134 3.72 2.59 -10.65
C LEU A 134 3.27 1.28 -10.00
N ALA A 135 2.24 1.33 -9.16
CA ALA A 135 1.71 0.14 -8.50
C ALA A 135 1.05 -0.83 -9.49
N ARG A 136 0.20 -0.30 -10.39
CA ARG A 136 -0.60 -1.11 -11.33
C ARG A 136 0.26 -1.69 -12.46
N THR A 137 1.09 -0.85 -13.09
CA THR A 137 1.83 -1.23 -14.31
C THR A 137 3.13 -1.93 -13.98
N HIS A 138 3.78 -1.54 -12.89
CA HIS A 138 5.11 -2.02 -12.54
C HIS A 138 5.16 -2.80 -11.22
N GLY A 139 4.05 -2.89 -10.47
CA GLY A 139 4.00 -3.56 -9.17
C GLY A 139 4.90 -2.90 -8.12
N ARG A 140 5.13 -1.59 -8.21
CA ARG A 140 6.09 -0.84 -7.39
C ARG A 140 5.43 0.32 -6.65
N ALA A 141 5.90 0.57 -5.43
CA ALA A 141 5.44 1.68 -4.62
C ALA A 141 6.65 2.57 -4.26
N PRO A 142 6.65 3.85 -4.69
CA PRO A 142 7.69 4.80 -4.31
C PRO A 142 7.56 5.17 -2.82
N SER A 143 8.69 5.48 -2.18
CA SER A 143 8.65 6.16 -0.88
C SER A 143 8.10 7.59 -1.04
N ALA A 144 7.65 8.21 0.06
CA ALA A 144 7.16 9.60 0.04
C ALA A 144 8.23 10.55 -0.52
N ALA A 145 9.47 10.42 -0.05
CA ALA A 145 10.58 11.26 -0.51
C ALA A 145 10.89 11.09 -2.00
N GLN A 146 10.89 9.85 -2.50
CA GLN A 146 11.10 9.58 -3.93
C GLN A 146 9.98 10.17 -4.79
N LEU A 147 8.74 10.06 -4.33
CA LEU A 147 7.60 10.62 -5.05
C LEU A 147 7.65 12.15 -5.06
N ASP A 148 7.94 12.80 -3.94
CA ASP A 148 8.06 14.26 -3.86
C ASP A 148 9.17 14.77 -4.77
N GLN A 149 10.32 14.11 -4.79
CA GLN A 149 11.42 14.43 -5.69
C GLN A 149 11.02 14.27 -7.16
N LEU A 150 10.29 13.21 -7.52
CA LEU A 150 9.78 13.02 -8.88
C LEU A 150 8.79 14.12 -9.28
N LEU A 151 7.89 14.50 -8.40
CA LEU A 151 6.93 15.58 -8.62
C LEU A 151 7.64 16.93 -8.86
N ASP A 152 8.71 17.21 -8.12
CA ASP A 152 9.51 18.43 -8.31
C ASP A 152 10.24 18.40 -9.66
N GLN A 153 10.77 17.27 -10.08
CA GLN A 153 11.38 17.10 -11.40
C GLN A 153 10.36 17.26 -12.53
N VAL A 154 9.16 16.68 -12.38
CA VAL A 154 8.08 16.86 -13.34
C VAL A 154 7.70 18.35 -13.45
N ARG A 155 7.53 19.04 -12.31
CA ARG A 155 7.21 20.47 -12.28
C ARG A 155 8.29 21.34 -12.94
N ALA A 156 9.56 21.03 -12.71
CA ALA A 156 10.69 21.76 -13.27
C ALA A 156 10.91 21.50 -14.76
N CYS A 157 10.26 20.49 -15.34
CA CYS A 157 10.44 20.06 -16.72
C CYS A 157 9.73 20.97 -17.72
N THR A 158 10.21 22.22 -17.89
CA THR A 158 9.60 23.25 -18.74
C THR A 158 10.26 23.39 -20.11
N THR A 159 11.44 22.80 -20.32
CA THR A 159 12.20 22.89 -21.57
C THR A 159 12.40 21.53 -22.22
N ARG A 160 12.64 21.52 -23.55
CA ARG A 160 12.95 20.27 -24.28
C ARG A 160 14.24 19.58 -23.79
N GLY A 161 15.21 20.36 -23.30
CA GLY A 161 16.50 19.86 -22.81
C GLY A 161 16.47 19.34 -21.37
N HIS A 162 15.39 19.57 -20.60
CA HIS A 162 15.32 19.12 -19.22
C HIS A 162 15.29 17.59 -19.15
N ARG A 163 16.22 17.03 -18.39
CA ARG A 163 16.32 15.57 -18.17
C ARG A 163 15.71 15.21 -16.84
N ILE A 164 14.84 14.20 -16.85
CA ILE A 164 14.40 13.50 -15.64
C ILE A 164 15.09 12.13 -15.68
N HIS A 165 15.90 11.84 -14.67
CA HIS A 165 16.46 10.51 -14.43
C HIS A 165 16.65 10.35 -12.92
N LEU A 166 15.78 9.58 -12.29
CA LEU A 166 15.64 9.52 -10.85
C LEU A 166 15.36 8.11 -10.39
N LYS A 167 16.02 7.67 -9.31
CA LYS A 167 15.69 6.38 -8.68
C LYS A 167 14.34 6.45 -7.99
N VAL A 168 13.40 5.61 -8.42
CA VAL A 168 12.04 5.50 -7.89
C VAL A 168 11.74 4.03 -7.61
N ALA A 169 11.44 3.71 -6.36
CA ALA A 169 11.37 2.33 -5.87
C ALA A 169 12.70 1.59 -6.12
N ASP A 170 12.67 0.46 -6.81
CA ASP A 170 13.83 -0.35 -7.19
C ASP A 170 14.27 -0.16 -8.66
N GLY A 171 13.68 0.83 -9.35
CA GLY A 171 14.00 1.18 -10.73
C GLY A 171 14.27 2.66 -10.91
N PHE A 172 14.09 3.15 -12.13
CA PHE A 172 14.35 4.52 -12.51
C PHE A 172 13.17 5.11 -13.27
N ALA A 173 12.77 6.33 -12.89
CA ALA A 173 11.89 7.17 -13.68
C ALA A 173 12.74 8.03 -14.62
N GLU A 174 12.40 8.04 -15.90
CA GLU A 174 13.14 8.72 -16.95
C GLU A 174 12.20 9.43 -17.90
N ARG A 175 12.58 10.64 -18.32
CA ARG A 175 11.94 11.30 -19.43
C ARG A 175 12.44 10.74 -20.76
N ARG A 176 11.51 10.27 -21.61
CA ARG A 176 11.78 9.93 -23.02
C ARG A 176 10.80 10.69 -23.91
N GLY A 177 11.33 11.64 -24.67
CA GLY A 177 10.50 12.56 -25.45
C GLY A 177 9.64 13.46 -24.57
N ASP A 178 8.32 13.35 -24.71
CA ASP A 178 7.31 14.07 -23.96
C ASP A 178 6.68 13.24 -22.82
N ARG A 179 7.16 11.99 -22.59
CA ARG A 179 6.58 11.04 -21.65
C ARG A 179 7.52 10.68 -20.51
N LEU A 180 6.91 10.31 -19.38
CA LEU A 180 7.60 9.79 -18.22
C LEU A 180 7.54 8.25 -18.27
N HIS A 181 8.69 7.62 -18.38
CA HIS A 181 8.85 6.16 -18.34
C HIS A 181 9.42 5.72 -17.00
N TRP A 182 9.12 4.47 -16.63
CA TRP A 182 9.78 3.79 -15.53
C TRP A 182 10.31 2.45 -16.03
N TYR A 183 11.51 2.07 -15.56
CA TYR A 183 12.12 0.79 -15.90
C TYR A 183 12.94 0.28 -14.71
N ASN A 184 13.03 -1.04 -14.60
CA ASN A 184 13.96 -1.67 -13.69
C ASN A 184 15.31 -1.81 -14.40
N ALA A 185 16.39 -1.32 -13.78
CA ALA A 185 17.71 -1.57 -14.31
C ALA A 185 17.97 -3.09 -14.28
N PRO A 186 18.46 -3.71 -15.37
CA PRO A 186 18.88 -5.09 -15.30
C PRO A 186 19.93 -5.23 -14.19
N PRO A 187 19.94 -6.33 -13.42
CA PRO A 187 21.00 -6.55 -12.44
C PRO A 187 22.34 -6.39 -13.17
N SER A 188 23.20 -5.53 -12.62
CA SER A 188 24.56 -5.36 -13.14
C SER A 188 25.18 -6.75 -13.22
N PRO A 189 25.78 -7.15 -14.36
CA PRO A 189 26.43 -8.45 -14.42
C PRO A 189 27.41 -8.50 -13.26
N ALA A 190 27.17 -9.44 -12.34
CA ALA A 190 28.07 -9.68 -11.22
C ALA A 190 29.47 -9.84 -11.82
N ALA A 191 30.39 -8.97 -11.41
CA ALA A 191 31.78 -9.11 -11.77
C ALA A 191 32.23 -10.51 -11.34
N SER A 192 32.27 -11.41 -12.28
CA SER A 192 32.90 -12.72 -12.11
C SER A 192 34.39 -12.45 -11.83
N ARG A 193 34.76 -12.57 -10.58
CA ARG A 193 36.17 -12.79 -10.16
C ARG A 193 36.32 -14.23 -9.73
#